data_de994f18849540dcd017a946c6e4e6a4
#
_entry.id   de994f18849540dcd017a946c6e4e6a4
#
_cell.length_a   1.000
_cell.length_b   1.000
_cell.length_c   1.000
_cell.angle_alpha   90.00
_cell.angle_beta   90.00
_cell.angle_gamma   90.00
#
_symmetry.space_group_name_H-M   'P 1'
#
loop_
_entity.id
_entity.type
_entity.pdbx_description
1 polymer ?
#
loop_
_entity_poly.entity_id
_entity_poly.type
_entity_poly.pdbx_seq_one_letter_code
_entity_poly.pdbx_strand_id
1 'polypeptide(L)'
;MNRERSNPVVHLELHTGDLPGALGFYAQACGWNPERISDPHGSYLALALGRDELRGGIVECDSDRALWLPYVEVDQIGSTTDRARELGADVLLEPREGPAGWRSVVSAPAAGEIAFWQRKR
;
A
#
# COMPACT_ATOMS: atom_id res chain seq x y z
N MET A 1 7.32 4.90 31.36
CA MET A 1 7.79 5.81 30.39
C MET A 1 7.13 5.57 29.05
N ASN A 2 6.71 6.62 28.50
CA ASN A 2 6.07 6.48 27.24
C ASN A 2 7.08 6.69 26.14
N ARG A 3 7.19 5.73 25.31
CA ARG A 3 8.07 5.82 24.22
C ARG A 3 7.28 5.84 22.93
N GLU A 4 7.70 6.65 22.05
CA GLU A 4 7.04 6.70 20.78
C GLU A 4 7.16 5.40 20.08
N ARG A 5 6.08 4.95 19.52
CA ARG A 5 6.07 3.74 18.76
C ARG A 5 6.16 4.08 17.29
N SER A 6 6.95 3.29 16.59
CA SER A 6 6.99 3.41 15.15
C SER A 6 5.67 2.94 14.57
N ASN A 7 5.23 3.62 13.55
CA ASN A 7 4.05 3.19 12.83
C ASN A 7 4.38 1.96 12.01
N PRO A 8 3.56 0.92 12.10
CA PRO A 8 3.90 -0.34 11.45
C PRO A 8 3.55 -0.34 9.97
N VAL A 9 4.32 -1.09 9.20
CA VAL A 9 3.93 -1.43 7.84
C VAL A 9 2.94 -2.59 7.95
N VAL A 10 1.74 -2.38 7.43
CA VAL A 10 0.68 -3.38 7.57
C VAL A 10 0.29 -4.02 6.26
N HIS A 11 0.80 -3.53 5.13
CA HIS A 11 0.40 -4.01 3.81
C HIS A 11 1.47 -3.62 2.80
N LEU A 12 1.73 -4.50 1.84
CA LEU A 12 2.58 -4.20 0.70
C LEU A 12 1.77 -4.41 -0.56
N GLU A 13 1.81 -3.44 -1.45
CA GLU A 13 0.99 -3.53 -2.65
C GLU A 13 1.85 -3.31 -3.88
N LEU A 14 1.76 -4.22 -4.82
CA LEU A 14 2.45 -4.08 -6.09
C LEU A 14 1.52 -3.38 -7.08
N HIS A 15 2.00 -2.31 -7.65
CA HIS A 15 1.32 -1.62 -8.73
C HIS A 15 2.06 -1.96 -10.03
N THR A 16 1.36 -2.50 -11.00
CA THR A 16 2.00 -2.96 -12.22
C THR A 16 1.12 -2.66 -13.42
N GLY A 17 1.75 -2.37 -14.56
CA GLY A 17 1.04 -2.23 -15.81
C GLY A 17 0.91 -3.54 -16.59
N ASP A 18 1.52 -4.61 -16.06
CA ASP A 18 1.50 -5.92 -16.73
C ASP A 18 1.18 -6.98 -15.69
N LEU A 19 -0.11 -7.12 -15.40
CA LEU A 19 -0.55 -8.06 -14.38
C LEU A 19 -0.18 -9.50 -14.70
N PRO A 20 -0.41 -10.02 -15.92
CA PRO A 20 -0.02 -11.41 -16.20
C PRO A 20 1.48 -11.64 -16.03
N GLY A 21 2.30 -10.69 -16.44
CA GLY A 21 3.75 -10.82 -16.29
C GLY A 21 4.16 -10.87 -14.83
N ALA A 22 3.57 -10.01 -14.00
CA ALA A 22 3.88 -10.00 -12.57
C ALA A 22 3.44 -11.30 -11.91
N LEU A 23 2.24 -11.77 -12.23
CA LEU A 23 1.74 -13.02 -11.65
C LEU A 23 2.63 -14.20 -12.01
N GLY A 24 3.01 -14.30 -13.28
CA GLY A 24 3.87 -15.39 -13.71
C GLY A 24 5.22 -15.36 -13.04
N PHE A 25 5.80 -14.17 -12.93
CA PHE A 25 7.11 -14.05 -12.29
C PHE A 25 7.05 -14.48 -10.83
N TYR A 26 6.10 -13.97 -10.08
CA TYR A 26 6.06 -14.26 -8.65
C TYR A 26 5.60 -15.68 -8.35
N ALA A 27 4.76 -16.26 -9.21
CA ALA A 27 4.40 -17.67 -9.05
C ALA A 27 5.63 -18.55 -9.18
N GLN A 28 6.47 -18.26 -10.17
CA GLN A 28 7.63 -19.12 -10.43
C GLN A 28 8.79 -18.80 -9.49
N ALA A 29 9.03 -17.54 -9.20
CA ALA A 29 10.18 -17.17 -8.37
C ALA A 29 9.91 -17.34 -6.89
N CYS A 30 8.69 -17.11 -6.46
CA CYS A 30 8.37 -17.06 -5.02
C CYS A 30 7.30 -18.07 -4.61
N GLY A 31 6.67 -18.73 -5.55
CA GLY A 31 5.58 -19.66 -5.22
C GLY A 31 4.32 -18.98 -4.75
N TRP A 32 4.16 -17.69 -5.08
CA TRP A 32 2.99 -16.95 -4.63
C TRP A 32 1.78 -17.31 -5.48
N ASN A 33 0.64 -17.44 -4.81
CA ASN A 33 -0.61 -17.82 -5.44
C ASN A 33 -1.70 -16.86 -5.01
N PRO A 34 -1.82 -15.70 -5.67
CA PRO A 34 -2.76 -14.68 -5.24
C PRO A 34 -4.19 -15.14 -5.34
N GLU A 35 -5.02 -14.61 -4.46
CA GLU A 35 -6.44 -14.89 -4.43
C GLU A 35 -7.19 -13.65 -4.87
N ARG A 36 -8.15 -13.81 -5.78
CA ARG A 36 -8.96 -12.70 -6.24
C ARG A 36 -10.06 -12.42 -5.23
N ILE A 37 -10.08 -11.20 -4.74
CA ILE A 37 -11.09 -10.73 -3.80
C ILE A 37 -11.97 -9.75 -4.55
N SER A 38 -13.28 -9.95 -4.52
CA SER A 38 -14.22 -9.05 -5.18
C SER A 38 -15.21 -8.52 -4.15
N ASP A 39 -15.55 -7.27 -4.28
CA ASP A 39 -16.56 -6.65 -3.42
C ASP A 39 -17.24 -5.53 -4.23
N PRO A 40 -18.25 -4.84 -3.65
CA PRO A 40 -18.97 -3.82 -4.40
C PRO A 40 -18.11 -2.68 -4.90
N HIS A 41 -16.91 -2.50 -4.34
CA HIS A 41 -16.01 -1.43 -4.74
C HIS A 41 -15.00 -1.86 -5.79
N GLY A 42 -14.98 -3.14 -6.19
CA GLY A 42 -14.06 -3.64 -7.20
C GLY A 42 -13.42 -4.94 -6.80
N SER A 43 -12.31 -5.27 -7.45
CA SER A 43 -11.60 -6.49 -7.15
C SER A 43 -10.11 -6.21 -7.11
N TYR A 44 -9.39 -7.05 -6.37
CA TYR A 44 -7.94 -7.00 -6.30
C TYR A 44 -7.42 -8.41 -6.02
N LEU A 45 -6.13 -8.57 -6.20
CA LEU A 45 -5.47 -9.84 -5.94
C LEU A 45 -4.76 -9.76 -4.61
N ALA A 46 -5.14 -10.62 -3.69
CA ALA A 46 -4.60 -10.62 -2.34
C ALA A 46 -3.49 -11.63 -2.21
N LEU A 47 -2.45 -11.26 -1.47
CA LEU A 47 -1.30 -12.10 -1.21
C LEU A 47 -1.10 -12.28 0.27
N ALA A 48 -0.71 -13.49 0.66
CA ALA A 48 -0.20 -13.73 2.00
C ALA A 48 1.32 -13.64 1.91
N LEU A 49 1.89 -12.60 2.51
CA LEU A 49 3.30 -12.32 2.36
C LEU A 49 4.16 -12.85 3.48
N GLY A 50 3.56 -13.31 4.55
CA GLY A 50 4.32 -13.83 5.67
C GLY A 50 3.49 -14.75 6.49
N ARG A 51 4.11 -15.32 7.49
CA ARG A 51 3.41 -16.25 8.35
C ARG A 51 2.40 -15.56 9.25
N ASP A 52 2.67 -14.32 9.58
CA ASP A 52 1.83 -13.61 10.51
C ASP A 52 0.78 -12.83 9.78
N GLU A 53 0.83 -11.53 9.93
CA GLU A 53 -0.28 -10.71 9.49
C GLU A 53 0.06 -9.79 8.35
N LEU A 54 1.30 -9.86 7.85
CA LEU A 54 1.66 -9.00 6.74
C LEU A 54 0.94 -9.48 5.50
N ARG A 55 0.15 -8.61 4.94
CA ARG A 55 -0.65 -8.90 3.78
C ARG A 55 -0.14 -8.11 2.61
N GLY A 56 -0.54 -8.52 1.44
CA GLY A 56 -0.18 -7.82 0.24
C GLY A 56 -1.28 -7.85 -0.78
N GLY A 57 -1.07 -7.10 -1.84
CA GLY A 57 -2.00 -7.06 -2.93
C GLY A 57 -1.27 -6.74 -4.21
N ILE A 58 -1.92 -7.02 -5.32
CA ILE A 58 -1.43 -6.65 -6.63
C ILE A 58 -2.55 -5.92 -7.34
N VAL A 59 -2.23 -4.73 -7.84
CA VAL A 59 -3.19 -3.88 -8.53
C VAL A 59 -2.64 -3.57 -9.91
N GLU A 60 -3.45 -3.79 -10.93
CA GLU A 60 -3.08 -3.38 -12.27
C GLU A 60 -3.40 -1.91 -12.43
N CYS A 61 -2.43 -1.15 -12.88
CA CYS A 61 -2.62 0.28 -13.08
C CYS A 61 -1.87 0.71 -14.31
N ASP A 62 -2.15 1.90 -14.78
CA ASP A 62 -1.51 2.45 -15.97
C ASP A 62 -0.16 2.99 -15.57
N SER A 63 0.84 2.13 -15.58
CA SER A 63 2.18 2.48 -15.14
C SER A 63 3.21 1.82 -16.04
N ASP A 64 4.28 2.53 -16.36
CA ASP A 64 5.35 1.96 -17.18
C ASP A 64 6.33 1.15 -16.38
N ARG A 65 6.20 1.09 -15.07
CA ARG A 65 7.09 0.24 -14.30
C ARG A 65 6.39 -0.24 -13.06
N ALA A 66 6.83 -1.39 -12.60
CA ALA A 66 6.26 -1.99 -11.40
C ALA A 66 6.84 -1.30 -10.17
N LEU A 67 6.01 -1.16 -9.15
CA LEU A 67 6.42 -0.49 -7.93
C LEU A 67 5.73 -1.13 -6.75
N TRP A 68 6.53 -1.52 -5.76
CA TRP A 68 6.00 -1.98 -4.48
C TRP A 68 5.78 -0.78 -3.56
N LEU A 69 4.59 -0.69 -3.00
CA LEU A 69 4.19 0.44 -2.17
C LEU A 69 3.88 -0.07 -0.77
N PRO A 70 4.68 0.27 0.23
CA PRO A 70 4.35 -0.11 1.61
C PRO A 70 3.26 0.80 2.16
N TYR A 71 2.36 0.21 2.92
CA TYR A 71 1.30 0.94 3.61
C TYR A 71 1.63 1.00 5.09
N VAL A 72 1.73 2.21 5.60
CA VAL A 72 2.06 2.46 7.01
C VAL A 72 0.81 2.89 7.73
N GLU A 73 0.47 2.18 8.79
CA GLU A 73 -0.74 2.50 9.55
C GLU A 73 -0.53 3.72 10.43
N VAL A 74 -1.48 4.64 10.37
CA VAL A 74 -1.43 5.88 11.14
C VAL A 74 -2.80 6.12 11.78
N ASP A 75 -2.82 6.92 12.83
CA ASP A 75 -4.06 7.21 13.55
C ASP A 75 -4.89 8.29 12.88
N GLN A 76 -4.23 9.29 12.31
CA GLN A 76 -4.90 10.47 11.76
C GLN A 76 -4.30 10.75 10.39
N ILE A 77 -4.92 10.21 9.36
CA ILE A 77 -4.31 10.24 8.02
C ILE A 77 -4.22 11.66 7.47
N GLY A 78 -5.21 12.50 7.78
CA GLY A 78 -5.16 13.89 7.31
C GLY A 78 -3.97 14.62 7.89
N SER A 79 -3.77 14.50 9.20
CA SER A 79 -2.65 15.15 9.87
C SER A 79 -1.32 14.59 9.40
N THR A 80 -1.24 13.28 9.22
CA THR A 80 0.00 12.66 8.79
C THR A 80 0.35 13.08 7.37
N THR A 81 -0.63 13.14 6.49
CA THR A 81 -0.39 13.56 5.11
C THR A 81 0.07 15.01 5.07
N ASP A 82 -0.57 15.88 5.87
CA ASP A 82 -0.15 17.28 5.95
C ASP A 82 1.25 17.40 6.52
N ARG A 83 1.57 16.61 7.52
CA ARG A 83 2.91 16.60 8.09
C ARG A 83 3.95 16.18 7.06
N ALA A 84 3.64 15.17 6.27
CA ALA A 84 4.56 14.74 5.22
C ALA A 84 4.80 15.87 4.23
N ARG A 85 3.74 16.59 3.86
CA ARG A 85 3.86 17.73 2.96
C ARG A 85 4.77 18.80 3.56
N GLU A 86 4.63 19.08 4.86
CA GLU A 86 5.50 20.05 5.53
C GLU A 86 6.96 19.60 5.51
N LEU A 87 7.18 18.29 5.53
CA LEU A 87 8.53 17.74 5.50
C LEU A 87 9.11 17.61 4.09
N GLY A 88 8.41 18.13 3.10
CA GLY A 88 8.93 18.20 1.74
C GLY A 88 8.43 17.14 0.79
N ALA A 89 7.47 16.33 1.22
CA ALA A 89 6.93 15.31 0.34
C ALA A 89 5.90 15.89 -0.63
N ASP A 90 5.83 15.29 -1.80
CA ASP A 90 4.74 15.54 -2.73
C ASP A 90 3.60 14.58 -2.40
N VAL A 91 2.38 15.10 -2.37
CA VAL A 91 1.21 14.26 -2.13
C VAL A 91 0.70 13.80 -3.48
N LEU A 92 0.84 12.51 -3.75
CA LEU A 92 0.42 11.93 -5.02
C LEU A 92 -1.03 11.53 -5.00
N LEU A 93 -1.56 11.23 -3.82
CA LEU A 93 -2.97 10.90 -3.64
C LEU A 93 -3.38 11.46 -2.29
N GLU A 94 -4.32 12.39 -2.30
CA GLU A 94 -4.86 12.92 -1.05
C GLU A 94 -5.65 11.83 -0.33
N PRO A 95 -5.85 11.96 0.99
CA PRO A 95 -6.58 10.94 1.73
C PRO A 95 -7.92 10.63 1.07
N ARG A 96 -8.15 9.36 0.82
CA ARG A 96 -9.31 8.87 0.11
C ARG A 96 -9.90 7.68 0.85
N GLU A 97 -11.20 7.69 0.99
CA GLU A 97 -11.89 6.60 1.66
C GLU A 97 -12.05 5.41 0.74
N GLY A 98 -11.83 4.22 1.29
CA GLY A 98 -12.08 2.96 0.61
C GLY A 98 -12.90 2.06 1.50
N PRO A 99 -13.04 0.79 1.11
CA PRO A 99 -13.92 -0.14 1.87
C PRO A 99 -13.47 -0.36 3.30
N ALA A 100 -12.17 -0.45 3.54
CA ALA A 100 -11.65 -0.82 4.86
C ALA A 100 -10.99 0.33 5.60
N GLY A 101 -10.81 1.47 4.96
CA GLY A 101 -10.15 2.59 5.61
C GLY A 101 -9.85 3.69 4.62
N TRP A 102 -8.96 4.58 5.04
CA TRP A 102 -8.53 5.70 4.21
C TRP A 102 -7.08 5.53 3.85
N ARG A 103 -6.70 5.99 2.66
CA ARG A 103 -5.30 5.93 2.25
C ARG A 103 -4.89 7.25 1.60
N SER A 104 -3.60 7.53 1.69
CA SER A 104 -2.97 8.60 0.93
C SER A 104 -1.63 8.09 0.45
N VAL A 105 -1.06 8.73 -0.55
CA VAL A 105 0.24 8.33 -1.09
C VAL A 105 1.10 9.56 -1.21
N VAL A 106 2.33 9.45 -0.73
CA VAL A 106 3.27 10.56 -0.80
C VAL A 106 4.58 10.07 -1.37
N SER A 107 5.36 11.01 -1.90
CA SER A 107 6.70 10.73 -2.41
C SER A 107 7.63 11.77 -1.83
N ALA A 108 8.68 11.33 -1.18
CA ALA A 108 9.66 12.22 -0.58
C ALA A 108 11.01 12.03 -1.26
N PRO A 109 11.80 13.10 -1.43
CA PRO A 109 13.02 13.01 -2.23
C PRO A 109 14.01 11.95 -1.76
N ALA A 110 14.18 11.80 -0.47
CA ALA A 110 15.13 10.83 0.06
C ALA A 110 14.47 9.54 0.53
N ALA A 111 13.14 9.51 0.63
CA ALA A 111 12.45 8.41 1.27
C ALA A 111 11.62 7.55 0.31
N GLY A 112 11.43 8.00 -0.92
CA GLY A 112 10.67 7.22 -1.90
C GLY A 112 9.17 7.38 -1.73
N GLU A 113 8.43 6.44 -2.31
CA GLU A 113 6.97 6.47 -2.25
C GLU A 113 6.47 5.57 -1.14
N ILE A 114 5.44 6.04 -0.46
CA ILE A 114 4.86 5.32 0.65
C ILE A 114 3.39 5.70 0.76
N ALA A 115 2.57 4.76 1.22
CA ALA A 115 1.16 5.04 1.47
C ALA A 115 0.92 5.12 2.97
N PHE A 116 0.06 6.03 3.38
CA PHE A 116 -0.46 6.05 4.74
C PHE A 116 -1.82 5.40 4.74
N TRP A 117 -2.13 4.73 5.82
CA TRP A 117 -3.36 3.95 5.94
C TRP A 117 -3.99 4.21 7.29
N GLN A 118 -5.27 4.54 7.28
CA GLN A 118 -6.03 4.69 8.52
C GLN A 118 -7.21 3.75 8.47
N ARG A 119 -7.26 2.84 9.43
CA ARG A 119 -8.30 1.82 9.50
C ARG A 119 -9.63 2.45 9.87
N LYS A 120 -10.71 1.95 9.32
CA LYS A 120 -12.03 2.34 9.77
C LYS A 120 -12.31 1.76 11.15
N ARG A 121 -13.07 2.49 11.91
CA ARG A 121 -13.42 2.08 13.26
C ARG A 121 -14.83 1.58 13.34
#